data_8b55638235c84fc4ee9d2fbb11455004
#
_entry.id   8b55638235c84fc4ee9d2fbb11455004
#
_cell.length_a   1.000
_cell.length_b   1.000
_cell.length_c   1.000
_cell.angle_alpha   90.00
_cell.angle_beta   90.00
_cell.angle_gamma   90.00
#
_symmetry.space_group_name_H-M   'P 1'
#
loop_
_entity.id
_entity.type
_entity.pdbx_description
1 polymer ?
#
loop_
_entity_poly.entity_id
_entity_poly.type
_entity_poly.pdbx_seq_one_letter_code
_entity_poly.pdbx_strand_id
1 'polypeptide(L)'
;MPTLKTLLLVFDLCGTFVFALSGALAAVRRRLDLFGVLVLAFAAANSGGIVRDLLIGATPPAAIADWRYGAVATVAGLLTFWWAPLIEKLKNPVRMFDAAGLALFAVAGAQKALSFGLDPVMSALLGMLTGIGGGMARDLLLTDIPMVLRADLYAVAALLGAIIVVCGDALGLPMAVVAVLGATACFVLRMLALRRGWQLPTARGARKS
;
A
#
# COMPACT_ATOMS: atom_id res chain seq x y z
N MET A 1 4.45 24.40 10.15
CA MET A 1 3.83 23.13 10.55
C MET A 1 4.77 21.94 10.28
N PRO A 2 5.89 21.84 11.02
CA PRO A 2 6.86 20.75 10.80
C PRO A 2 6.30 19.37 11.15
N THR A 3 5.38 19.30 12.10
CA THR A 3 4.81 18.04 12.60
C THR A 3 3.97 17.27 11.56
N LEU A 4 3.17 17.95 10.72
CA LEU A 4 2.36 17.26 9.69
C LEU A 4 3.24 16.68 8.56
N LYS A 5 4.22 17.46 8.08
CA LYS A 5 5.16 16.98 7.05
C LYS A 5 5.97 15.77 7.55
N THR A 6 6.40 15.81 8.81
CA THR A 6 7.12 14.70 9.43
C THR A 6 6.24 13.46 9.56
N LEU A 7 4.99 13.63 9.96
CA LEU A 7 4.03 12.52 10.09
C LEU A 7 3.79 11.85 8.73
N LEU A 8 3.51 12.64 7.68
CA LEU A 8 3.32 12.13 6.32
C LEU A 8 4.55 11.36 5.83
N LEU A 9 5.74 11.90 6.06
CA LEU A 9 6.99 11.24 5.68
C LEU A 9 7.17 9.90 6.42
N VAL A 10 6.89 9.85 7.72
CA VAL A 10 7.00 8.61 8.50
C VAL A 10 6.04 7.55 7.98
N PHE A 11 4.77 7.91 7.72
CA PHE A 11 3.80 6.98 7.15
C PHE A 11 4.21 6.50 5.74
N ASP A 12 4.68 7.42 4.88
CA ASP A 12 5.17 7.06 3.55
C ASP A 12 6.38 6.12 3.62
N LEU A 13 7.39 6.39 4.46
CA LEU A 13 8.58 5.55 4.58
C LEU A 13 8.27 4.19 5.25
N CYS A 14 7.39 4.15 6.25
CA CYS A 14 6.92 2.90 6.84
C CYS A 14 6.13 2.06 5.81
N GLY A 15 5.25 2.70 5.04
CA GLY A 15 4.52 2.06 3.95
C GLY A 15 5.46 1.53 2.88
N THR A 16 6.47 2.34 2.48
CA THR A 16 7.52 1.95 1.55
C THR A 16 8.27 0.71 2.04
N PHE A 17 8.70 0.69 3.30
CA PHE A 17 9.41 -0.46 3.88
C PHE A 17 8.57 -1.74 3.83
N VAL A 18 7.32 -1.66 4.27
CA VAL A 18 6.43 -2.83 4.37
C VAL A 18 6.02 -3.35 3.00
N PHE A 19 5.71 -2.47 2.04
CA PHE A 19 5.45 -2.91 0.67
C PHE A 19 6.70 -3.44 -0.04
N ALA A 20 7.88 -2.88 0.24
CA ALA A 20 9.14 -3.41 -0.27
C ALA A 20 9.38 -4.84 0.22
N LEU A 21 9.11 -5.16 1.51
CA LEU A 21 9.15 -6.53 2.03
C LEU A 21 8.18 -7.44 1.28
N SER A 22 6.95 -6.97 1.01
CA SER A 22 5.96 -7.75 0.24
C SER A 22 6.44 -8.03 -1.18
N GLY A 23 6.97 -7.01 -1.87
CA GLY A 23 7.50 -7.14 -3.23
C GLY A 23 8.72 -8.06 -3.29
N ALA A 24 9.70 -7.83 -2.42
CA ALA A 24 10.91 -8.64 -2.33
C ALA A 24 10.59 -10.12 -2.05
N LEU A 25 9.70 -10.39 -1.11
CA LEU A 25 9.33 -11.76 -0.76
C LEU A 25 8.59 -12.47 -1.91
N ALA A 26 7.75 -11.74 -2.64
CA ALA A 26 7.10 -12.26 -3.84
C ALA A 26 8.13 -12.61 -4.94
N ALA A 27 9.18 -11.78 -5.10
CA ALA A 27 10.29 -12.03 -6.02
C ALA A 27 11.11 -13.25 -5.63
N VAL A 28 11.46 -13.39 -4.34
CA VAL A 28 12.20 -14.57 -3.82
C VAL A 28 11.40 -15.86 -4.07
N ARG A 29 10.09 -15.85 -3.86
CA ARG A 29 9.22 -17.00 -4.14
C ARG A 29 9.18 -17.38 -5.61
N ARG A 30 9.40 -16.40 -6.51
CA ARG A 30 9.55 -16.64 -7.96
C ARG A 30 10.99 -16.96 -8.37
N ARG A 31 11.90 -17.11 -7.41
CA ARG A 31 13.32 -17.45 -7.63
C ARG A 31 14.03 -16.40 -8.50
N LEU A 32 13.66 -15.13 -8.39
CA LEU A 32 14.37 -14.05 -9.05
C LEU A 32 15.73 -13.84 -8.38
N ASP A 33 16.70 -13.34 -9.14
CA ASP A 33 18.01 -12.96 -8.64
C ASP A 33 17.94 -11.71 -7.74
N LEU A 34 19.07 -11.33 -7.16
CA LEU A 34 19.14 -10.18 -6.27
C LEU A 34 18.64 -8.89 -6.95
N PHE A 35 19.00 -8.67 -8.22
CA PHE A 35 18.58 -7.48 -8.95
C PHE A 35 17.05 -7.47 -9.14
N GLY A 36 16.46 -8.59 -9.56
CA GLY A 36 15.02 -8.75 -9.68
C GLY A 36 14.28 -8.54 -8.36
N VAL A 37 14.84 -9.01 -7.23
CA VAL A 37 14.30 -8.77 -5.88
C VAL A 37 14.30 -7.30 -5.54
N LEU A 38 15.39 -6.57 -5.81
CA LEU A 38 15.49 -5.14 -5.53
C LEU A 38 14.56 -4.30 -6.43
N VAL A 39 14.47 -4.65 -7.71
CA VAL A 39 13.54 -3.99 -8.65
C VAL A 39 12.10 -4.18 -8.20
N LEU A 40 11.71 -5.39 -7.82
CA LEU A 40 10.33 -5.67 -7.40
C LEU A 40 10.01 -5.05 -6.03
N ALA A 41 10.99 -5.01 -5.12
CA ALA A 41 10.88 -4.28 -3.86
C ALA A 41 10.61 -2.79 -4.10
N PHE A 42 11.41 -2.15 -4.96
CA PHE A 42 11.25 -0.73 -5.28
C PHE A 42 9.92 -0.45 -5.98
N ALA A 43 9.56 -1.25 -6.98
CA ALA A 43 8.31 -1.07 -7.74
C ALA A 43 7.08 -1.23 -6.85
N ALA A 44 7.01 -2.30 -6.04
CA ALA A 44 5.90 -2.51 -5.12
C ALA A 44 5.80 -1.40 -4.07
N ALA A 45 6.94 -0.89 -3.58
CA ALA A 45 6.97 0.12 -2.54
C ALA A 45 6.56 1.51 -3.02
N ASN A 46 6.86 1.88 -4.27
CA ASN A 46 6.80 3.27 -4.71
C ASN A 46 5.72 3.55 -5.75
N SER A 47 5.23 2.55 -6.50
CA SER A 47 4.31 2.78 -7.62
C SER A 47 3.04 3.52 -7.22
N GLY A 48 2.39 3.15 -6.11
CA GLY A 48 1.19 3.83 -5.63
C GLY A 48 1.45 5.30 -5.29
N GLY A 49 2.56 5.58 -4.61
CA GLY A 49 2.98 6.94 -4.27
C GLY A 49 3.37 7.78 -5.50
N ILE A 50 4.05 7.18 -6.49
CA ILE A 50 4.40 7.84 -7.75
C ILE A 50 3.14 8.23 -8.52
N VAL A 51 2.20 7.30 -8.68
CA VAL A 51 0.92 7.57 -9.37
C VAL A 51 0.14 8.66 -8.64
N ARG A 52 0.02 8.58 -7.32
CA ARG A 52 -0.60 9.63 -6.50
C ARG A 52 0.02 10.99 -6.78
N ASP A 53 1.35 11.08 -6.67
CA ASP A 53 2.08 12.34 -6.79
C ASP A 53 1.92 12.97 -8.17
N LEU A 54 1.94 12.16 -9.22
CA LEU A 54 1.65 12.62 -10.58
C LEU A 54 0.24 13.17 -10.73
N LEU A 55 -0.76 12.48 -10.17
CA LEU A 55 -2.17 12.88 -10.27
C LEU A 55 -2.48 14.19 -9.54
N ILE A 56 -1.79 14.48 -8.43
CA ILE A 56 -1.96 15.74 -7.67
C ILE A 56 -0.98 16.83 -8.10
N GLY A 57 -0.16 16.60 -9.12
CA GLY A 57 0.83 17.57 -9.60
C GLY A 57 2.03 17.77 -8.67
N ALA A 58 2.27 16.86 -7.73
CA ALA A 58 3.45 16.86 -6.85
C ALA A 58 4.68 16.32 -7.59
N THR A 59 5.21 17.10 -8.52
CA THR A 59 6.34 16.73 -9.38
C THR A 59 7.62 17.46 -9.01
N PRO A 60 8.79 16.77 -8.98
CA PRO A 60 8.94 15.32 -9.17
C PRO A 60 8.35 14.50 -8.00
N PRO A 61 7.86 13.25 -8.27
CA PRO A 61 7.34 12.39 -7.21
C PRO A 61 8.33 12.17 -6.07
N ALA A 62 7.82 12.10 -4.82
CA ALA A 62 8.66 11.97 -3.63
C ALA A 62 9.65 10.78 -3.69
N ALA A 63 9.21 9.66 -4.26
CA ALA A 63 10.04 8.47 -4.42
C ALA A 63 11.25 8.67 -5.35
N ILE A 64 11.24 9.72 -6.17
CA ILE A 64 12.34 10.07 -7.07
C ILE A 64 13.11 11.28 -6.52
N ALA A 65 12.40 12.23 -5.90
CA ALA A 65 13.00 13.46 -5.36
C ALA A 65 13.83 13.21 -4.09
N ASP A 66 13.51 12.16 -3.34
CA ASP A 66 14.10 11.85 -2.03
C ASP A 66 14.73 10.46 -2.03
N TRP A 67 16.06 10.40 -1.92
CA TRP A 67 16.83 9.15 -1.90
C TRP A 67 16.42 8.16 -0.80
N ARG A 68 15.78 8.64 0.29
CA ARG A 68 15.33 7.81 1.42
C ARG A 68 14.37 6.71 0.98
N TYR A 69 13.50 6.97 0.02
CA TYR A 69 12.57 5.95 -0.52
C TYR A 69 13.33 4.80 -1.20
N GLY A 70 14.31 5.13 -2.03
CA GLY A 70 15.19 4.14 -2.66
C GLY A 70 16.01 3.36 -1.64
N ALA A 71 16.58 4.04 -0.63
CA ALA A 71 17.35 3.40 0.43
C ALA A 71 16.50 2.44 1.26
N VAL A 72 15.29 2.86 1.67
CA VAL A 72 14.36 2.02 2.45
C VAL A 72 13.93 0.79 1.65
N ALA A 73 13.57 0.96 0.38
CA ALA A 73 13.22 -0.16 -0.49
C ALA A 73 14.38 -1.14 -0.70
N THR A 74 15.60 -0.61 -0.89
CA THR A 74 16.82 -1.42 -1.03
C THR A 74 17.12 -2.20 0.24
N VAL A 75 17.09 -1.55 1.40
CA VAL A 75 17.32 -2.21 2.70
C VAL A 75 16.29 -3.32 2.92
N ALA A 76 15.01 -3.06 2.69
CA ALA A 76 13.96 -4.07 2.82
C ALA A 76 14.17 -5.24 1.85
N GLY A 77 14.56 -4.95 0.61
CA GLY A 77 14.88 -5.97 -0.41
C GLY A 77 16.04 -6.86 0.01
N LEU A 78 17.15 -6.27 0.46
CA LEU A 78 18.32 -7.00 0.96
C LEU A 78 17.99 -7.84 2.20
N LEU A 79 17.29 -7.25 3.18
CA LEU A 79 16.83 -7.98 4.36
C LEU A 79 16.00 -9.20 3.95
N THR A 80 15.06 -9.03 3.02
CA THR A 80 14.22 -10.14 2.56
C THR A 80 15.04 -11.19 1.83
N PHE A 81 16.00 -10.80 0.98
CA PHE A 81 16.80 -11.73 0.20
C PHE A 81 17.58 -12.71 1.09
N TRP A 82 18.21 -12.22 2.17
CA TRP A 82 18.98 -13.07 3.08
C TRP A 82 18.15 -13.77 4.15
N TRP A 83 17.05 -13.16 4.63
CA TRP A 83 16.23 -13.72 5.70
C TRP A 83 14.87 -14.28 5.24
N ALA A 84 14.68 -14.49 3.92
CA ALA A 84 13.45 -15.07 3.39
C ALA A 84 13.01 -16.35 4.12
N PRO A 85 13.88 -17.34 4.44
CA PRO A 85 13.46 -18.55 5.15
C PRO A 85 12.89 -18.29 6.54
N LEU A 86 13.35 -17.23 7.22
CA LEU A 86 12.82 -16.82 8.53
C LEU A 86 11.46 -16.13 8.38
N ILE A 87 11.35 -15.25 7.39
CA ILE A 87 10.11 -14.50 7.10
C ILE A 87 8.99 -15.45 6.64
N GLU A 88 9.35 -16.49 5.89
CA GLU A 88 8.40 -17.50 5.39
C GLU A 88 7.79 -18.39 6.48
N LYS A 89 8.34 -18.40 7.69
CA LYS A 89 7.72 -19.06 8.84
C LYS A 89 6.41 -18.38 9.26
N LEU A 90 6.21 -17.12 8.89
CA LEU A 90 4.96 -16.41 9.10
C LEU A 90 3.87 -16.96 8.16
N LYS A 91 2.64 -17.05 8.65
CA LYS A 91 1.51 -17.50 7.84
C LYS A 91 1.14 -16.45 6.79
N ASN A 92 1.39 -16.75 5.50
CA ASN A 92 1.11 -15.86 4.37
C ASN A 92 1.77 -14.47 4.46
N PRO A 93 3.11 -14.37 4.65
CA PRO A 93 3.76 -13.10 4.93
C PRO A 93 3.61 -12.06 3.81
N VAL A 94 3.59 -12.47 2.53
CA VAL A 94 3.35 -11.55 1.41
C VAL A 94 2.03 -10.80 1.60
N ARG A 95 0.94 -11.52 1.91
CA ARG A 95 -0.38 -10.91 2.12
C ARG A 95 -0.47 -10.07 3.39
N MET A 96 0.28 -10.45 4.41
CA MET A 96 0.34 -9.70 5.68
C MET A 96 1.05 -8.36 5.49
N PHE A 97 2.23 -8.36 4.86
CA PHE A 97 2.96 -7.12 4.56
C PHE A 97 2.20 -6.26 3.55
N ASP A 98 1.56 -6.88 2.55
CA ASP A 98 0.69 -6.19 1.61
C ASP A 98 -0.49 -5.49 2.33
N ALA A 99 -1.15 -6.16 3.27
CA ALA A 99 -2.24 -5.57 4.05
C ALA A 99 -1.77 -4.37 4.91
N ALA A 100 -0.57 -4.46 5.49
CA ALA A 100 -0.01 -3.36 6.27
C ALA A 100 0.40 -2.19 5.38
N GLY A 101 1.03 -2.44 4.24
CA GLY A 101 1.36 -1.41 3.25
C GLY A 101 0.12 -0.74 2.67
N LEU A 102 -0.91 -1.53 2.33
CA LEU A 102 -2.22 -1.04 1.90
C LEU A 102 -2.80 -0.03 2.89
N ALA A 103 -2.78 -0.38 4.18
CA ALA A 103 -3.33 0.45 5.25
C ALA A 103 -2.58 1.78 5.40
N LEU A 104 -1.25 1.73 5.43
CA LEU A 104 -0.41 2.92 5.57
C LEU A 104 -0.55 3.85 4.38
N PHE A 105 -0.52 3.33 3.15
CA PHE A 105 -0.60 4.15 1.95
C PHE A 105 -2.02 4.64 1.63
N ALA A 106 -3.06 3.91 2.01
CA ALA A 106 -4.44 4.43 1.89
C ALA A 106 -4.62 5.70 2.75
N VAL A 107 -4.10 5.67 3.96
CA VAL A 107 -4.13 6.80 4.89
C VAL A 107 -3.21 7.94 4.41
N ALA A 108 -1.94 7.66 4.12
CA ALA A 108 -0.99 8.67 3.64
C ALA A 108 -1.45 9.31 2.32
N GLY A 109 -2.03 8.50 1.43
CA GLY A 109 -2.57 8.97 0.16
C GLY A 109 -3.73 9.96 0.34
N ALA A 110 -4.71 9.62 1.19
CA ALA A 110 -5.84 10.49 1.49
C ALA A 110 -5.38 11.80 2.18
N GLN A 111 -4.48 11.70 3.18
CA GLN A 111 -3.93 12.88 3.85
C GLN A 111 -3.18 13.81 2.89
N LYS A 112 -2.34 13.24 2.01
CA LYS A 112 -1.59 14.04 1.04
C LYS A 112 -2.55 14.69 0.04
N ALA A 113 -3.57 13.99 -0.44
CA ALA A 113 -4.58 14.53 -1.33
C ALA A 113 -5.32 15.73 -0.71
N LEU A 114 -5.78 15.61 0.54
CA LEU A 114 -6.40 16.71 1.29
C LEU A 114 -5.44 17.89 1.43
N SER A 115 -4.17 17.66 1.73
CA SER A 115 -3.16 18.72 1.86
C SER A 115 -2.87 19.48 0.57
N PHE A 116 -3.19 18.88 -0.59
CA PHE A 116 -3.15 19.50 -1.91
C PHE A 116 -4.48 20.15 -2.33
N GLY A 117 -5.47 20.15 -1.43
CA GLY A 117 -6.77 20.80 -1.67
C GLY A 117 -7.73 20.00 -2.55
N LEU A 118 -7.55 18.70 -2.70
CA LEU A 118 -8.51 17.86 -3.40
C LEU A 118 -9.82 17.78 -2.60
N ASP A 119 -10.92 17.63 -3.35
CA ASP A 119 -12.24 17.34 -2.78
C ASP A 119 -12.18 16.09 -1.86
N PRO A 120 -12.94 16.08 -0.76
CA PRO A 120 -12.97 14.98 0.19
C PRO A 120 -13.20 13.59 -0.44
N VAL A 121 -14.14 13.49 -1.38
CA VAL A 121 -14.43 12.22 -2.08
C VAL A 121 -13.24 11.79 -2.93
N MET A 122 -12.67 12.73 -3.69
CA MET A 122 -11.49 12.44 -4.52
C MET A 122 -10.27 12.12 -3.68
N SER A 123 -10.12 12.72 -2.50
CA SER A 123 -9.06 12.40 -1.55
C SER A 123 -9.17 10.98 -1.01
N ALA A 124 -10.39 10.51 -0.70
CA ALA A 124 -10.62 9.13 -0.30
C ALA A 124 -10.32 8.14 -1.43
N LEU A 125 -10.76 8.42 -2.66
CA LEU A 125 -10.49 7.59 -3.83
C LEU A 125 -9.00 7.53 -4.17
N LEU A 126 -8.29 8.66 -4.07
CA LEU A 126 -6.84 8.71 -4.31
C LEU A 126 -6.06 8.01 -3.20
N GLY A 127 -6.55 8.07 -1.96
CA GLY A 127 -6.01 7.27 -0.86
C GLY A 127 -6.14 5.77 -1.14
N MET A 128 -7.33 5.31 -1.54
CA MET A 128 -7.55 3.93 -1.97
C MET A 128 -6.60 3.55 -3.12
N LEU A 129 -6.52 4.37 -4.17
CA LEU A 129 -5.67 4.12 -5.33
C LEU A 129 -4.19 4.02 -4.93
N THR A 130 -3.73 4.92 -4.04
CA THR A 130 -2.37 4.91 -3.52
C THR A 130 -2.06 3.58 -2.80
N GLY A 131 -2.99 3.14 -1.95
CA GLY A 131 -2.84 1.89 -1.21
C GLY A 131 -2.78 0.65 -2.11
N ILE A 132 -3.66 0.56 -3.11
CA ILE A 132 -3.71 -0.61 -4.01
C ILE A 132 -2.57 -0.62 -5.04
N GLY A 133 -2.00 0.54 -5.36
CA GLY A 133 -1.05 0.71 -6.47
C GLY A 133 0.22 -0.14 -6.34
N GLY A 134 0.77 -0.25 -5.13
CA GLY A 134 1.96 -1.06 -4.87
C GLY A 134 1.73 -2.55 -5.11
N GLY A 135 0.64 -3.10 -4.58
CA GLY A 135 0.24 -4.48 -4.81
C GLY A 135 -0.06 -4.79 -6.27
N MET A 136 -0.73 -3.85 -6.97
CA MET A 136 -0.98 -3.96 -8.41
C MET A 136 0.31 -4.02 -9.22
N ALA A 137 1.24 -3.11 -8.98
CA ALA A 137 2.53 -3.07 -9.69
C ALA A 137 3.32 -4.36 -9.47
N ARG A 138 3.38 -4.85 -8.22
CA ARG A 138 4.01 -6.14 -7.90
C ARG A 138 3.41 -7.29 -8.70
N ASP A 139 2.09 -7.44 -8.68
CA ASP A 139 1.41 -8.56 -9.31
C ASP A 139 1.55 -8.50 -10.84
N LEU A 140 1.43 -7.30 -11.45
CA LEU A 140 1.64 -7.11 -12.88
C LEU A 140 3.06 -7.45 -13.34
N LEU A 141 4.09 -7.02 -12.59
CA LEU A 141 5.48 -7.36 -12.89
C LEU A 141 5.77 -8.86 -12.77
N LEU A 142 5.02 -9.56 -11.92
CA LEU A 142 5.08 -11.02 -11.80
C LEU A 142 4.16 -11.76 -12.78
N THR A 143 3.51 -11.03 -13.68
CA THR A 143 2.52 -11.60 -14.64
C THR A 143 1.36 -12.32 -13.97
N ASP A 144 1.05 -11.93 -12.72
CA ASP A 144 -0.10 -12.42 -11.98
C ASP A 144 -1.31 -11.48 -12.18
N ILE A 145 -2.51 -12.02 -12.07
CA ILE A 145 -3.71 -11.18 -12.02
C ILE A 145 -3.71 -10.47 -10.66
N PRO A 146 -3.72 -9.11 -10.64
CA PRO A 146 -3.66 -8.33 -9.40
C PRO A 146 -4.70 -8.77 -8.38
N MET A 147 -4.28 -8.84 -7.10
CA MET A 147 -5.17 -9.24 -6.00
C MET A 147 -6.41 -8.36 -5.90
N VAL A 148 -6.31 -7.08 -6.24
CA VAL A 148 -7.45 -6.15 -6.22
C VAL A 148 -8.58 -6.56 -7.16
N LEU A 149 -8.27 -7.31 -8.23
CA LEU A 149 -9.26 -7.81 -9.20
C LEU A 149 -9.83 -9.19 -8.83
N ARG A 150 -9.16 -9.93 -7.95
CA ARG A 150 -9.56 -11.30 -7.54
C ARG A 150 -10.07 -11.40 -6.12
N ALA A 151 -9.58 -10.57 -5.24
CA ALA A 151 -9.88 -10.63 -3.82
C ALA A 151 -10.78 -9.43 -3.46
N ASP A 152 -11.89 -9.66 -3.05
CA ASP A 152 -12.37 -9.72 -1.71
C ASP A 152 -11.98 -8.51 -0.88
N LEU A 153 -12.78 -7.48 -0.77
CA LEU A 153 -12.62 -6.38 0.18
C LEU A 153 -11.21 -5.73 0.23
N TYR A 154 -10.38 -5.90 -0.85
CA TYR A 154 -9.04 -5.30 -0.90
C TYR A 154 -9.14 -3.78 -1.04
N ALA A 155 -9.77 -3.32 -2.12
CA ALA A 155 -10.02 -1.90 -2.36
C ALA A 155 -10.99 -1.31 -1.34
N VAL A 156 -11.98 -2.10 -0.88
CA VAL A 156 -12.94 -1.68 0.15
C VAL A 156 -12.26 -1.40 1.48
N ALA A 157 -11.28 -2.23 1.89
CA ALA A 157 -10.52 -1.97 3.10
C ALA A 157 -9.68 -0.69 3.01
N ALA A 158 -9.02 -0.46 1.88
CA ALA A 158 -8.27 0.77 1.63
C ALA A 158 -9.19 2.00 1.63
N LEU A 159 -10.35 1.91 0.97
CA LEU A 159 -11.34 2.98 0.93
C LEU A 159 -11.87 3.29 2.34
N LEU A 160 -12.16 2.29 3.17
CA LEU A 160 -12.57 2.50 4.55
C LEU A 160 -11.52 3.30 5.33
N GLY A 161 -10.25 2.92 5.24
CA GLY A 161 -9.16 3.65 5.89
C GLY A 161 -9.06 5.10 5.43
N ALA A 162 -9.18 5.33 4.12
CA ALA A 162 -9.16 6.67 3.52
C ALA A 162 -10.39 7.51 3.93
N ILE A 163 -11.58 6.92 3.99
CA ILE A 163 -12.81 7.61 4.45
C ILE A 163 -12.67 8.07 5.91
N ILE A 164 -12.10 7.23 6.79
CA ILE A 164 -11.84 7.61 8.18
C ILE A 164 -10.94 8.84 8.25
N VAL A 165 -9.92 8.92 7.40
CA VAL A 165 -9.05 10.09 7.31
C VAL A 165 -9.83 11.34 6.89
N VAL A 166 -10.59 11.25 5.83
CA VAL A 166 -11.37 12.37 5.28
C VAL A 166 -12.43 12.86 6.27
N CYS A 167 -13.16 11.95 6.91
CA CYS A 167 -14.16 12.30 7.92
C CYS A 167 -13.51 12.90 9.16
N GLY A 168 -12.36 12.39 9.59
CA GLY A 168 -11.64 12.92 10.75
C GLY A 168 -11.09 14.33 10.50
N ASP A 169 -10.61 14.59 9.29
CA ASP A 169 -10.17 15.93 8.86
C ASP A 169 -11.34 16.91 8.87
N ALA A 170 -12.48 16.52 8.29
CA ALA A 170 -13.71 17.35 8.28
C ALA A 170 -14.25 17.66 9.69
N LEU A 171 -14.01 16.76 10.67
CA LEU A 171 -14.37 16.96 12.07
C LEU A 171 -13.30 17.72 12.86
N GLY A 172 -12.21 18.14 12.24
CA GLY A 172 -11.11 18.85 12.90
C GLY A 172 -10.33 18.00 13.91
N LEU A 173 -10.36 16.68 13.80
CA LEU A 173 -9.66 15.79 14.72
C LEU A 173 -8.15 15.80 14.49
N PRO A 174 -7.34 15.52 15.53
CA PRO A 174 -5.88 15.45 15.38
C PRO A 174 -5.50 14.41 14.33
N MET A 175 -4.80 14.84 13.28
CA MET A 175 -4.47 14.01 12.12
C MET A 175 -3.72 12.71 12.50
N ALA A 176 -2.87 12.75 13.54
CA ALA A 176 -2.17 11.57 14.03
C ALA A 176 -3.13 10.47 14.55
N VAL A 177 -4.17 10.88 15.27
CA VAL A 177 -5.19 9.96 15.79
C VAL A 177 -5.98 9.35 14.63
N VAL A 178 -6.43 10.19 13.71
CA VAL A 178 -7.20 9.77 12.53
C VAL A 178 -6.39 8.82 11.65
N ALA A 179 -5.10 9.11 11.48
CA ALA A 179 -4.19 8.25 10.71
C ALA A 179 -4.06 6.84 11.31
N VAL A 180 -3.87 6.77 12.63
CA VAL A 180 -3.77 5.48 13.33
C VAL A 180 -5.11 4.72 13.26
N LEU A 181 -6.24 5.40 13.47
CA LEU A 181 -7.56 4.77 13.38
C LEU A 181 -7.84 4.25 11.95
N GLY A 182 -7.57 5.06 10.92
CA GLY A 182 -7.77 4.68 9.53
C GLY A 182 -6.89 3.50 9.12
N ALA A 183 -5.59 3.55 9.46
CA ALA A 183 -4.67 2.45 9.18
C ALA A 183 -5.06 1.16 9.92
N THR A 184 -5.43 1.27 11.20
CA THR A 184 -5.87 0.12 11.99
C THR A 184 -7.15 -0.50 11.42
N ALA A 185 -8.15 0.32 11.09
CA ALA A 185 -9.41 -0.16 10.52
C ALA A 185 -9.19 -0.87 9.17
N CYS A 186 -8.39 -0.27 8.28
CA CYS A 186 -8.02 -0.88 7.00
C CYS A 186 -7.30 -2.22 7.21
N PHE A 187 -6.26 -2.25 8.04
CA PHE A 187 -5.48 -3.46 8.30
C PHE A 187 -6.32 -4.57 8.91
N VAL A 188 -7.11 -4.26 9.95
CA VAL A 188 -7.97 -5.24 10.63
C VAL A 188 -9.02 -5.79 9.67
N LEU A 189 -9.71 -4.92 8.92
CA LEU A 189 -10.71 -5.38 7.93
C LEU A 189 -10.05 -6.29 6.89
N ARG A 190 -8.87 -5.91 6.37
CA ARG A 190 -8.14 -6.73 5.40
C ARG A 190 -7.72 -8.08 5.97
N MET A 191 -7.20 -8.11 7.20
CA MET A 191 -6.80 -9.35 7.87
C MET A 191 -7.99 -10.26 8.17
N LEU A 192 -9.13 -9.69 8.57
CA LEU A 192 -10.38 -10.45 8.78
C LEU A 192 -10.89 -11.03 7.47
N ALA A 193 -10.90 -10.25 6.39
CA ALA A 193 -11.30 -10.71 5.06
C ALA A 193 -10.42 -11.87 4.59
N LEU A 194 -9.09 -11.77 4.78
CA LEU A 194 -8.15 -12.84 4.43
C LEU A 194 -8.35 -14.11 5.26
N ARG A 195 -8.67 -13.96 6.56
CA ARG A 195 -8.89 -15.12 7.47
C ARG A 195 -10.23 -15.82 7.21
N ARG A 196 -11.27 -15.06 6.90
CA ARG A 196 -12.64 -15.57 6.71
C ARG A 196 -12.97 -15.88 5.25
N GLY A 197 -12.08 -15.55 4.29
CA GLY A 197 -12.31 -15.76 2.86
C GLY A 197 -13.51 -14.97 2.34
N TRP A 198 -13.74 -13.74 2.85
CA TRP A 198 -14.85 -12.91 2.37
C TRP A 198 -14.63 -12.48 0.94
N GLN A 199 -15.67 -12.65 0.11
CA GLN A 199 -15.62 -12.35 -1.32
C GLN A 199 -16.78 -11.45 -1.73
N LEU A 200 -16.51 -10.51 -2.64
CA LEU A 200 -17.57 -9.75 -3.29
C LEU A 200 -18.31 -10.65 -4.30
N PRO A 201 -19.60 -10.41 -4.55
CA PRO A 201 -20.36 -11.16 -5.53
C PRO A 201 -19.71 -11.07 -6.91
N THR A 202 -19.51 -12.21 -7.55
CA THR A 202 -19.08 -12.28 -8.95
C THR A 202 -20.31 -12.26 -9.89
N ALA A 203 -20.13 -11.71 -11.10
CA ALA A 203 -21.21 -11.71 -12.09
C ALA A 203 -21.68 -13.15 -12.39
N ARG A 204 -22.99 -13.40 -12.29
CA ARG A 204 -23.59 -14.68 -12.68
C ARG A 204 -23.53 -14.80 -14.21
N GLY A 205 -22.72 -15.72 -14.76
CA GLY A 205 -22.77 -15.92 -16.21
C GLY A 205 -21.63 -16.65 -16.92
N ALA A 206 -20.57 -17.04 -16.24
CA ALA A 206 -19.56 -17.89 -16.88
C ALA A 206 -19.59 -19.30 -16.27
N ARG A 207 -20.61 -20.09 -16.63
CA ARG A 207 -20.51 -21.55 -16.52
C ARG A 207 -19.35 -21.99 -17.44
N LYS A 208 -18.29 -22.52 -16.87
CA LYS A 208 -17.26 -23.21 -17.65
C LYS A 208 -17.94 -24.34 -18.43
N SER A 209 -18.00 -24.19 -19.75
CA SER A 209 -18.18 -25.32 -20.67
C SER A 209 -16.89 -26.10 -20.76
#